data_5ea55a37f33898036fa443d090ad2740
#
_entry.id   5ea55a37f33898036fa443d090ad2740
#
_cell.length_a   1.000
_cell.length_b   1.000
_cell.length_c   1.000
_cell.angle_alpha   90.00
_cell.angle_beta   90.00
_cell.angle_gamma   90.00
#
_symmetry.space_group_name_H-M   'P 1'
#
loop_
_entity.id
_entity.type
_entity.pdbx_description
1 polymer ?
#
loop_
_entity_poly.entity_id
_entity_poly.type
_entity_poly.pdbx_seq_one_letter_code
_entity_poly.pdbx_strand_id
1 'polypeptide(L)'
;MITVVGSLNIDLISTVDRFPKPGETLIGSEFRTSFGGKGANQAVAAARLGGSVQMIGCVGDDPFGHEYLTYLKKEGILVDRVKPVTHVSTGTALIVLAQGENSIIVVPGANFQLAPEDIDRMKDALEKSDIILMQLETRLDTVERVLFWAERFGIRTILNPAPFQPIPDGWWEMITYLTPNEHEAEALMKSATFKEEFLEKLIITLGKKGAVYHEKGRKIEIPAPQVDAADTTGAGDTFNGALAHFLSEGLSLGEACRYAVHAASLSVTKPGAQGGMPTRAQLESFMNGR
;
A
#
# COMPACT_ATOMS: atom_id res chain seq x y z
N MET A 1 -2.87 14.06 -10.25
CA MET A 1 -2.55 12.66 -10.61
C MET A 1 -1.76 12.01 -9.49
N ILE A 2 -2.20 10.86 -9.00
CA ILE A 2 -1.48 10.03 -8.04
C ILE A 2 -0.77 8.93 -8.82
N THR A 3 0.54 8.79 -8.66
CA THR A 3 1.28 7.67 -9.24
C THR A 3 1.59 6.66 -8.14
N VAL A 4 1.15 5.43 -8.30
CA VAL A 4 1.51 4.33 -7.42
C VAL A 4 2.55 3.46 -8.12
N VAL A 5 3.73 3.32 -7.51
CA VAL A 5 4.79 2.41 -7.98
C VAL A 5 4.88 1.27 -6.98
N GLY A 6 4.47 0.06 -7.38
CA GLY A 6 4.38 -1.02 -6.40
C GLY A 6 3.91 -2.36 -6.95
N SER A 7 3.57 -3.23 -6.02
CA SER A 7 3.23 -4.63 -6.24
C SER A 7 1.80 -4.87 -6.68
N LEU A 8 1.63 -5.96 -7.46
CA LEU A 8 0.36 -6.56 -7.84
C LEU A 8 0.44 -8.06 -7.55
N ASN A 9 -0.37 -8.55 -6.61
CA ASN A 9 -0.40 -9.96 -6.20
C ASN A 9 -1.80 -10.55 -6.36
N ILE A 10 -1.87 -11.84 -6.65
CA ILE A 10 -3.08 -12.63 -6.46
C ILE A 10 -2.95 -13.38 -5.13
N ASP A 11 -3.90 -13.17 -4.26
CA ASP A 11 -4.01 -13.90 -3.00
C ASP A 11 -4.74 -15.22 -3.26
N LEU A 12 -4.07 -16.35 -2.97
CA LEU A 12 -4.58 -17.70 -3.09
C LEU A 12 -4.89 -18.19 -1.67
N ILE A 13 -6.16 -18.18 -1.30
CA ILE A 13 -6.60 -18.36 0.09
C ILE A 13 -7.25 -19.74 0.24
N SER A 14 -6.68 -20.58 1.11
CA SER A 14 -7.23 -21.88 1.47
C SER A 14 -7.58 -21.93 2.95
N THR A 15 -8.77 -22.43 3.27
CA THR A 15 -9.20 -22.64 4.66
C THR A 15 -9.06 -24.12 5.02
N VAL A 16 -8.44 -24.39 6.16
CA VAL A 16 -8.21 -25.73 6.71
C VAL A 16 -8.54 -25.75 8.22
N ASP A 17 -8.78 -26.92 8.80
CA ASP A 17 -9.06 -27.04 10.24
C ASP A 17 -7.86 -26.70 11.11
N ARG A 18 -6.65 -26.98 10.64
CA ARG A 18 -5.36 -26.67 11.29
C ARG A 18 -4.26 -26.51 10.27
N PHE A 19 -3.14 -25.91 10.64
CA PHE A 19 -1.97 -25.84 9.77
C PHE A 19 -1.35 -27.24 9.50
N PRO A 20 -0.97 -27.54 8.25
CA PRO A 20 -0.30 -28.81 7.92
C PRO A 20 1.10 -28.88 8.54
N LYS A 21 1.49 -30.07 8.99
CA LYS A 21 2.88 -30.36 9.38
C LYS A 21 3.72 -30.72 8.15
N PRO A 22 5.06 -30.62 8.21
CA PRO A 22 5.91 -31.08 7.12
C PRO A 22 5.60 -32.53 6.69
N GLY A 23 5.39 -32.75 5.39
CA GLY A 23 5.04 -34.05 4.81
C GLY A 23 3.57 -34.45 4.92
N GLU A 24 2.71 -33.60 5.48
CA GLU A 24 1.29 -33.90 5.66
C GLU A 24 0.44 -33.30 4.52
N THR A 25 -0.61 -33.99 4.13
CA THR A 25 -1.66 -33.51 3.23
C THR A 25 -2.94 -33.34 3.99
N LEU A 26 -3.54 -32.14 3.95
CA LEU A 26 -4.85 -31.85 4.51
C LEU A 26 -5.86 -31.58 3.39
N ILE A 27 -7.12 -31.90 3.64
CA ILE A 27 -8.22 -31.50 2.77
C ILE A 27 -8.72 -30.14 3.27
N GLY A 28 -8.71 -29.13 2.38
CA GLY A 28 -9.26 -27.81 2.66
C GLY A 28 -10.79 -27.80 2.56
N SER A 29 -11.42 -26.93 3.31
CA SER A 29 -12.87 -26.72 3.30
C SER A 29 -13.31 -25.65 2.29
N GLU A 30 -12.42 -24.70 1.96
CA GLU A 30 -12.70 -23.58 1.04
C GLU A 30 -11.43 -23.16 0.30
N PHE A 31 -11.61 -22.77 -0.96
CA PHE A 31 -10.58 -22.08 -1.74
C PHE A 31 -11.19 -20.85 -2.43
N ARG A 32 -10.47 -19.72 -2.37
CA ARG A 32 -10.84 -18.50 -3.09
C ARG A 32 -9.61 -17.74 -3.53
N THR A 33 -9.76 -16.92 -4.55
CA THR A 33 -8.75 -15.95 -4.99
C THR A 33 -9.21 -14.54 -4.72
N SER A 34 -8.28 -13.63 -4.46
CA SER A 34 -8.58 -12.20 -4.42
C SER A 34 -7.42 -11.38 -4.97
N PHE A 35 -7.71 -10.16 -5.41
CA PHE A 35 -6.70 -9.20 -5.79
C PHE A 35 -6.05 -8.63 -4.55
N GLY A 36 -4.71 -8.59 -4.53
CA GLY A 36 -3.88 -8.14 -3.43
C GLY A 36 -2.61 -7.46 -3.94
N GLY A 37 -1.59 -7.37 -3.08
CA GLY A 37 -0.39 -6.57 -3.31
C GLY A 37 -0.59 -5.13 -2.86
N LYS A 38 0.34 -4.66 -2.03
CA LYS A 38 0.23 -3.34 -1.37
C LYS A 38 0.10 -2.19 -2.38
N GLY A 39 0.86 -2.25 -3.48
CA GLY A 39 0.78 -1.23 -4.52
C GLY A 39 -0.62 -1.11 -5.11
N ALA A 40 -1.18 -2.21 -5.58
CA ALA A 40 -2.51 -2.20 -6.16
C ALA A 40 -3.61 -1.92 -5.13
N ASN A 41 -3.49 -2.40 -3.90
CA ASN A 41 -4.41 -2.07 -2.82
C ASN A 41 -4.48 -0.56 -2.57
N GLN A 42 -3.32 0.09 -2.46
CA GLN A 42 -3.22 1.53 -2.24
C GLN A 42 -3.74 2.33 -3.45
N ALA A 43 -3.50 1.83 -4.67
CA ALA A 43 -4.05 2.44 -5.88
C ALA A 43 -5.59 2.36 -5.92
N VAL A 44 -6.17 1.19 -5.59
CA VAL A 44 -7.63 1.01 -5.51
C VAL A 44 -8.24 1.89 -4.44
N ALA A 45 -7.63 1.98 -3.24
CA ALA A 45 -8.11 2.85 -2.18
C ALA A 45 -8.16 4.32 -2.62
N ALA A 46 -7.12 4.82 -3.27
CA ALA A 46 -7.07 6.18 -3.79
C ALA A 46 -8.11 6.42 -4.90
N ALA A 47 -8.26 5.48 -5.83
CA ALA A 47 -9.20 5.58 -6.95
C ALA A 47 -10.66 5.60 -6.49
N ARG A 48 -11.05 4.71 -5.55
CA ARG A 48 -12.42 4.68 -4.99
C ARG A 48 -12.80 5.95 -4.25
N LEU A 49 -11.82 6.67 -3.71
CA LEU A 49 -12.03 7.97 -3.08
C LEU A 49 -12.16 9.11 -4.10
N GLY A 50 -12.01 8.83 -5.40
CA GLY A 50 -12.14 9.80 -6.48
C GLY A 50 -10.80 10.30 -7.04
N GLY A 51 -9.68 9.72 -6.63
CA GLY A 51 -8.34 10.06 -7.11
C GLY A 51 -8.14 9.69 -8.58
N SER A 52 -7.48 10.56 -9.34
CA SER A 52 -6.93 10.20 -10.65
C SER A 52 -5.63 9.42 -10.42
N VAL A 53 -5.66 8.10 -10.67
CA VAL A 53 -4.57 7.18 -10.31
C VAL A 53 -3.98 6.53 -11.54
N GLN A 54 -2.64 6.49 -11.62
CA GLN A 54 -1.90 5.59 -12.51
C GLN A 54 -1.08 4.60 -11.71
N MET A 55 -0.99 3.37 -12.22
CA MET A 55 -0.19 2.31 -11.64
C MET A 55 1.05 2.05 -12.50
N ILE A 56 2.23 2.00 -11.85
CA ILE A 56 3.49 1.53 -12.42
C ILE A 56 3.87 0.24 -11.69
N GLY A 57 4.07 -0.84 -12.44
CA GLY A 57 4.36 -2.15 -11.87
C GLY A 57 4.59 -3.21 -12.93
N CYS A 58 4.65 -4.47 -12.52
CA CYS A 58 4.73 -5.60 -13.43
C CYS A 58 3.76 -6.69 -13.01
N VAL A 59 3.21 -7.38 -14.01
CA VAL A 59 2.46 -8.64 -13.86
C VAL A 59 3.07 -9.70 -14.75
N GLY A 60 2.81 -10.98 -14.49
CA GLY A 60 3.14 -12.03 -15.45
C GLY A 60 2.30 -11.91 -16.71
N ASP A 61 2.84 -12.38 -17.84
CA ASP A 61 2.05 -12.60 -19.05
C ASP A 61 1.30 -13.93 -18.91
N ASP A 62 0.39 -13.96 -17.93
CA ASP A 62 -0.39 -15.12 -17.50
C ASP A 62 -1.86 -14.73 -17.23
N PRO A 63 -2.76 -15.71 -17.03
CA PRO A 63 -4.18 -15.43 -16.79
C PRO A 63 -4.41 -14.50 -15.61
N PHE A 64 -3.64 -14.61 -14.52
CA PHE A 64 -3.75 -13.75 -13.36
C PHE A 64 -3.38 -12.30 -13.66
N GLY A 65 -2.30 -12.08 -14.41
CA GLY A 65 -1.89 -10.74 -14.82
C GLY A 65 -2.93 -10.07 -15.70
N HIS A 66 -3.46 -10.78 -16.70
CA HIS A 66 -4.51 -10.26 -17.60
C HIS A 66 -5.81 -9.93 -16.85
N GLU A 67 -6.22 -10.80 -15.92
CA GLU A 67 -7.40 -10.56 -15.09
C GLU A 67 -7.20 -9.34 -14.20
N TYR A 68 -6.01 -9.21 -13.59
CA TYR A 68 -5.68 -8.08 -12.73
C TYR A 68 -5.73 -6.75 -13.49
N LEU A 69 -5.11 -6.67 -14.67
CA LEU A 69 -5.16 -5.46 -15.49
C LEU A 69 -6.59 -5.07 -15.86
N THR A 70 -7.42 -6.06 -16.15
CA THR A 70 -8.84 -5.85 -16.44
C THR A 70 -9.59 -5.31 -15.23
N TYR A 71 -9.30 -5.84 -14.05
CA TYR A 71 -9.88 -5.39 -12.80
C TYR A 71 -9.49 -3.94 -12.47
N LEU A 72 -8.19 -3.59 -12.52
CA LEU A 72 -7.74 -2.23 -12.24
C LEU A 72 -8.33 -1.19 -13.20
N LYS A 73 -8.50 -1.54 -14.47
CA LYS A 73 -9.21 -0.68 -15.46
C LYS A 73 -10.66 -0.43 -15.04
N LYS A 74 -11.37 -1.43 -14.50
CA LYS A 74 -12.74 -1.27 -13.98
C LYS A 74 -12.79 -0.37 -12.74
N GLU A 75 -11.74 -0.37 -11.91
CA GLU A 75 -11.59 0.55 -10.78
C GLU A 75 -11.18 1.97 -11.22
N GLY A 76 -11.05 2.23 -12.52
CA GLY A 76 -10.71 3.55 -13.08
C GLY A 76 -9.22 3.90 -13.01
N ILE A 77 -8.35 2.92 -12.78
CA ILE A 77 -6.90 3.12 -12.66
C ILE A 77 -6.25 3.00 -14.04
N LEU A 78 -5.37 3.95 -14.38
CA LEU A 78 -4.56 3.89 -15.61
C LEU A 78 -3.46 2.82 -15.44
N VAL A 79 -3.47 1.81 -16.31
CA VAL A 79 -2.55 0.65 -16.24
C VAL A 79 -1.58 0.57 -17.42
N ASP A 80 -1.49 1.61 -18.25
CA ASP A 80 -0.64 1.61 -19.45
C ASP A 80 0.86 1.49 -19.12
N ARG A 81 1.20 1.69 -17.85
CA ARG A 81 2.56 1.56 -17.31
C ARG A 81 2.75 0.29 -16.45
N VAL A 82 1.77 -0.61 -16.44
CA VAL A 82 1.93 -1.94 -15.86
C VAL A 82 2.38 -2.89 -16.98
N LYS A 83 3.60 -3.41 -16.83
CA LYS A 83 4.29 -4.21 -17.84
C LYS A 83 4.00 -5.71 -17.65
N PRO A 84 3.37 -6.40 -18.60
CA PRO A 84 3.38 -7.87 -18.64
C PRO A 84 4.79 -8.39 -18.89
N VAL A 85 5.20 -9.41 -18.15
CA VAL A 85 6.54 -10.03 -18.24
C VAL A 85 6.37 -11.51 -18.59
N THR A 86 6.98 -11.95 -19.68
CA THR A 86 6.99 -13.36 -20.11
C THR A 86 7.91 -14.20 -19.23
N HIS A 87 7.61 -15.50 -19.10
CA HIS A 87 8.39 -16.49 -18.36
C HIS A 87 8.51 -16.24 -16.83
N VAL A 88 7.73 -15.33 -16.29
CA VAL A 88 7.65 -15.06 -14.86
C VAL A 88 6.17 -14.96 -14.49
N SER A 89 5.77 -15.61 -13.39
CA SER A 89 4.40 -15.54 -12.89
C SER A 89 4.04 -14.16 -12.35
N THR A 90 2.77 -13.80 -12.42
CA THR A 90 2.23 -12.71 -11.58
C THR A 90 2.56 -12.97 -10.11
N GLY A 91 2.80 -11.93 -9.33
CA GLY A 91 3.02 -12.05 -7.89
C GLY A 91 1.87 -12.78 -7.21
N THR A 92 2.17 -13.63 -6.25
CA THR A 92 1.14 -14.39 -5.51
C THR A 92 1.41 -14.37 -4.01
N ALA A 93 0.34 -14.38 -3.21
CA ALA A 93 0.40 -14.69 -1.79
C ALA A 93 -0.38 -15.99 -1.54
N LEU A 94 0.31 -17.02 -1.05
CA LEU A 94 -0.31 -18.27 -0.60
C LEU A 94 -0.74 -18.08 0.85
N ILE A 95 -2.03 -18.06 1.11
CA ILE A 95 -2.61 -17.79 2.42
C ILE A 95 -3.34 -19.03 2.92
N VAL A 96 -2.91 -19.58 4.03
CA VAL A 96 -3.59 -20.65 4.74
C VAL A 96 -4.28 -20.06 5.95
N LEU A 97 -5.59 -20.22 6.04
CA LEU A 97 -6.40 -19.84 7.19
C LEU A 97 -6.72 -21.07 8.03
N ALA A 98 -6.40 -21.03 9.32
CA ALA A 98 -6.67 -22.10 10.26
C ALA A 98 -6.86 -21.54 11.68
N GLN A 99 -7.91 -22.00 12.39
CA GLN A 99 -8.11 -21.68 13.81
C GLN A 99 -8.16 -20.17 14.15
N GLY A 100 -8.60 -19.35 13.20
CA GLY A 100 -8.62 -17.88 13.35
C GLY A 100 -7.28 -17.18 13.12
N GLU A 101 -6.25 -17.92 12.71
CA GLU A 101 -4.93 -17.40 12.37
C GLU A 101 -4.66 -17.57 10.87
N ASN A 102 -3.62 -16.91 10.37
CA ASN A 102 -3.14 -17.05 8.99
C ASN A 102 -1.65 -17.38 8.94
N SER A 103 -1.28 -18.07 7.86
CA SER A 103 0.12 -18.26 7.46
C SER A 103 0.24 -17.83 6.00
N ILE A 104 1.22 -16.96 5.70
CA ILE A 104 1.33 -16.32 4.39
C ILE A 104 2.73 -16.56 3.83
N ILE A 105 2.78 -17.00 2.57
CA ILE A 105 4.01 -17.08 1.78
C ILE A 105 3.83 -16.18 0.57
N VAL A 106 4.67 -15.16 0.44
CA VAL A 106 4.66 -14.26 -0.72
C VAL A 106 5.70 -14.72 -1.74
N VAL A 107 5.27 -14.86 -2.98
CA VAL A 107 6.14 -15.08 -4.15
C VAL A 107 6.08 -13.81 -5.00
N PRO A 108 7.14 -12.99 -5.02
CA PRO A 108 7.13 -11.69 -5.68
C PRO A 108 6.83 -11.75 -7.19
N GLY A 109 7.29 -12.82 -7.87
CA GLY A 109 7.09 -13.02 -9.30
C GLY A 109 7.51 -11.78 -10.11
N ALA A 110 6.61 -11.34 -10.99
CA ALA A 110 6.84 -10.21 -11.88
C ALA A 110 7.07 -8.87 -11.15
N ASN A 111 6.67 -8.71 -9.89
CA ASN A 111 6.93 -7.48 -9.13
C ASN A 111 8.43 -7.15 -9.04
N PHE A 112 9.29 -8.17 -9.01
CA PHE A 112 10.74 -8.00 -8.96
C PHE A 112 11.39 -7.83 -10.36
N GLN A 113 10.57 -7.77 -11.42
CA GLN A 113 11.04 -7.48 -12.78
C GLN A 113 10.94 -6.01 -13.15
N LEU A 114 10.34 -5.18 -12.29
CA LEU A 114 10.37 -3.72 -12.45
C LEU A 114 11.77 -3.22 -12.11
N ALA A 115 12.55 -2.88 -13.13
CA ALA A 115 13.94 -2.45 -12.99
C ALA A 115 14.06 -0.91 -12.96
N PRO A 116 15.18 -0.36 -12.42
CA PRO A 116 15.45 1.08 -12.44
C PRO A 116 15.38 1.69 -13.84
N GLU A 117 15.82 0.95 -14.87
CA GLU A 117 15.78 1.39 -16.27
C GLU A 117 14.34 1.52 -16.81
N ASP A 118 13.40 0.74 -16.27
CA ASP A 118 11.97 0.90 -16.59
C ASP A 118 11.47 2.24 -16.04
N ILE A 119 11.86 2.62 -14.84
CA ILE A 119 11.53 3.91 -14.23
C ILE A 119 12.10 5.06 -15.04
N ASP A 120 13.35 4.96 -15.49
CA ASP A 120 13.98 5.97 -16.36
C ASP A 120 13.20 6.18 -17.66
N ARG A 121 12.68 5.11 -18.26
CA ARG A 121 11.81 5.18 -19.45
C ARG A 121 10.44 5.79 -19.20
N MET A 122 9.98 5.76 -17.94
CA MET A 122 8.66 6.25 -17.53
C MET A 122 8.73 7.56 -16.74
N LYS A 123 9.88 8.23 -16.68
CA LYS A 123 10.09 9.45 -15.89
C LYS A 123 9.10 10.57 -16.22
N ASP A 124 8.66 10.65 -17.49
CA ASP A 124 7.63 11.60 -17.95
C ASP A 124 6.25 11.38 -17.29
N ALA A 125 5.98 10.13 -16.89
CA ALA A 125 4.78 9.80 -16.12
C ALA A 125 4.92 10.22 -14.65
N LEU A 126 6.12 10.06 -14.06
CA LEU A 126 6.41 10.54 -12.71
C LEU A 126 6.32 12.07 -12.65
N GLU A 127 6.90 12.78 -13.62
CA GLU A 127 6.92 14.26 -13.65
C GLU A 127 5.52 14.89 -13.61
N LYS A 128 4.50 14.18 -14.11
CA LYS A 128 3.10 14.64 -14.12
C LYS A 128 2.35 14.33 -12.81
N SER A 129 3.01 13.78 -11.82
CA SER A 129 2.38 13.37 -10.57
C SER A 129 2.34 14.52 -9.56
N ASP A 130 1.24 14.66 -8.84
CA ASP A 130 1.15 15.53 -7.66
C ASP A 130 1.78 14.85 -6.44
N ILE A 131 1.72 13.51 -6.43
CA ILE A 131 2.25 12.66 -5.36
C ILE A 131 2.59 11.27 -5.89
N ILE A 132 3.67 10.69 -5.38
CA ILE A 132 4.09 9.31 -5.69
C ILE A 132 4.01 8.47 -4.43
N LEU A 133 3.33 7.32 -4.53
CA LEU A 133 3.11 6.37 -3.44
C LEU A 133 3.84 5.07 -3.73
N MET A 134 4.64 4.60 -2.76
CA MET A 134 5.50 3.42 -2.90
C MET A 134 5.43 2.52 -1.66
N GLN A 135 5.85 1.27 -1.83
CA GLN A 135 6.00 0.28 -0.76
C GLN A 135 7.29 -0.53 -1.00
N LEU A 136 7.60 -1.52 -0.13
CA LEU A 136 8.81 -2.33 -0.24
C LEU A 136 8.55 -3.76 -0.72
N GLU A 137 7.52 -3.95 -1.55
CA GLU A 137 7.23 -5.24 -2.24
C GLU A 137 7.79 -5.32 -3.67
N THR A 138 8.61 -4.34 -4.06
CA THR A 138 9.37 -4.31 -5.31
C THR A 138 10.87 -4.22 -5.00
N ARG A 139 11.71 -4.20 -6.03
CA ARG A 139 13.16 -4.07 -5.84
C ARG A 139 13.50 -2.73 -5.18
N LEU A 140 14.43 -2.75 -4.23
CA LEU A 140 14.87 -1.53 -3.54
C LEU A 140 15.55 -0.52 -4.47
N ASP A 141 16.36 -1.01 -5.41
CA ASP A 141 17.01 -0.14 -6.41
C ASP A 141 15.99 0.56 -7.34
N THR A 142 14.84 -0.06 -7.57
CA THR A 142 13.73 0.56 -8.29
C THR A 142 13.07 1.66 -7.45
N VAL A 143 12.81 1.40 -6.15
CA VAL A 143 12.28 2.42 -5.23
C VAL A 143 13.24 3.61 -5.13
N GLU A 144 14.55 3.35 -5.01
CA GLU A 144 15.58 4.39 -5.02
C GLU A 144 15.54 5.23 -6.29
N ARG A 145 15.37 4.59 -7.46
CA ARG A 145 15.27 5.32 -8.73
C ARG A 145 14.01 6.19 -8.82
N VAL A 146 12.90 5.75 -8.24
CA VAL A 146 11.67 6.56 -8.14
C VAL A 146 11.90 7.76 -7.22
N LEU A 147 12.50 7.56 -6.04
CA LEU A 147 12.84 8.63 -5.11
C LEU A 147 13.75 9.67 -5.75
N PHE A 148 14.80 9.23 -6.48
CA PHE A 148 15.70 10.10 -7.22
C PHE A 148 14.96 11.01 -8.21
N TRP A 149 14.03 10.46 -9.01
CA TRP A 149 13.27 11.26 -9.95
C TRP A 149 12.24 12.17 -9.26
N ALA A 150 11.61 11.69 -8.19
CA ALA A 150 10.66 12.49 -7.41
C ALA A 150 11.33 13.73 -6.81
N GLU A 151 12.51 13.57 -6.20
CA GLU A 151 13.31 14.68 -5.69
C GLU A 151 13.68 15.68 -6.81
N ARG A 152 14.15 15.15 -7.94
CA ARG A 152 14.57 15.97 -9.07
C ARG A 152 13.45 16.79 -9.70
N PHE A 153 12.21 16.28 -9.66
CA PHE A 153 11.01 16.97 -10.14
C PHE A 153 10.28 17.75 -9.05
N GLY A 154 10.74 17.71 -7.80
CA GLY A 154 10.08 18.36 -6.67
C GLY A 154 8.73 17.75 -6.31
N ILE A 155 8.54 16.45 -6.53
CA ILE A 155 7.27 15.75 -6.31
C ILE A 155 7.27 15.11 -4.92
N ARG A 156 6.18 15.30 -4.18
CA ARG A 156 6.01 14.69 -2.87
C ARG A 156 5.90 13.17 -2.97
N THR A 157 6.54 12.48 -2.02
CA THR A 157 6.54 11.02 -1.94
C THR A 157 5.92 10.54 -0.63
N ILE A 158 5.17 9.43 -0.71
CA ILE A 158 4.79 8.63 0.45
C ILE A 158 5.45 7.26 0.27
N LEU A 159 6.26 6.84 1.23
CA LEU A 159 6.78 5.49 1.30
C LEU A 159 6.12 4.74 2.47
N ASN A 160 5.39 3.69 2.17
CA ASN A 160 4.95 2.74 3.17
C ASN A 160 6.05 1.66 3.33
N PRO A 161 6.78 1.61 4.47
CA PRO A 161 7.96 0.74 4.62
C PRO A 161 7.56 -0.71 4.93
N ALA A 162 6.65 -1.26 4.16
CA ALA A 162 6.09 -2.60 4.34
C ALA A 162 6.28 -3.47 3.07
N PRO A 163 6.71 -4.76 3.21
CA PRO A 163 7.25 -5.36 4.43
C PRO A 163 8.50 -4.63 4.91
N PHE A 164 8.67 -4.57 6.23
CA PHE A 164 9.75 -3.77 6.83
C PHE A 164 11.13 -4.17 6.31
N GLN A 165 11.87 -3.15 5.88
CA GLN A 165 13.30 -3.21 5.57
C GLN A 165 13.96 -1.92 6.07
N PRO A 166 15.25 -1.97 6.48
CA PRO A 166 15.99 -0.77 6.86
C PRO A 166 16.01 0.25 5.71
N ILE A 167 15.76 1.52 6.02
CA ILE A 167 15.84 2.60 5.05
C ILE A 167 17.31 2.97 4.83
N PRO A 168 17.82 2.93 3.59
CA PRO A 168 19.16 3.40 3.27
C PRO A 168 19.35 4.87 3.64
N ASP A 169 20.57 5.27 4.05
CA ASP A 169 20.87 6.61 4.56
C ASP A 169 20.43 7.71 3.59
N GLY A 170 20.81 7.61 2.33
CA GLY A 170 20.49 8.62 1.30
C GLY A 170 19.00 8.75 0.94
N TRP A 171 18.11 7.84 1.42
CA TRP A 171 16.69 7.92 1.10
C TRP A 171 15.94 8.90 2.01
N TRP A 172 16.45 9.14 3.22
CA TRP A 172 15.78 9.99 4.20
C TRP A 172 15.51 11.40 3.68
N GLU A 173 16.43 11.98 2.95
CA GLU A 173 16.29 13.31 2.35
C GLU A 173 15.26 13.32 1.21
N MET A 174 15.24 12.29 0.36
CA MET A 174 14.36 12.17 -0.80
C MET A 174 12.89 11.83 -0.44
N ILE A 175 12.64 11.22 0.74
CA ILE A 175 11.29 10.86 1.19
C ILE A 175 10.62 12.09 1.79
N THR A 176 9.37 12.38 1.35
CA THR A 176 8.54 13.41 1.98
C THR A 176 7.84 12.85 3.22
N TYR A 177 7.12 11.74 3.07
CA TYR A 177 6.41 11.07 4.16
C TYR A 177 6.71 9.58 4.18
N LEU A 178 6.91 9.04 5.38
CA LEU A 178 7.07 7.62 5.67
C LEU A 178 5.92 7.18 6.59
N THR A 179 5.22 6.10 6.22
CA THR A 179 4.01 5.66 6.91
C THR A 179 4.17 4.29 7.59
N PRO A 180 5.05 4.17 8.59
CA PRO A 180 5.25 2.94 9.34
C PRO A 180 4.06 2.65 10.28
N ASN A 181 3.85 1.38 10.63
CA ASN A 181 3.09 1.01 11.81
C ASN A 181 3.94 1.15 13.09
N GLU A 182 3.36 0.86 14.27
CA GLU A 182 4.06 0.98 15.58
C GLU A 182 5.37 0.18 15.60
N HIS A 183 5.37 -1.07 15.11
CA HIS A 183 6.55 -1.95 15.13
C HIS A 183 7.61 -1.50 14.11
N GLU A 184 7.20 -1.11 12.93
CA GLU A 184 8.07 -0.59 11.88
C GLU A 184 8.72 0.73 12.33
N ALA A 185 7.94 1.62 12.96
CA ALA A 185 8.43 2.89 13.49
C ALA A 185 9.49 2.67 14.59
N GLU A 186 9.25 1.73 15.51
CA GLU A 186 10.21 1.39 16.55
C GLU A 186 11.52 0.85 15.95
N ALA A 187 11.44 -0.01 14.93
CA ALA A 187 12.60 -0.53 14.24
C ALA A 187 13.35 0.55 13.45
N LEU A 188 12.65 1.46 12.79
CA LEU A 188 13.22 2.62 12.08
C LEU A 188 13.97 3.55 13.02
N MET A 189 13.36 3.93 14.14
CA MET A 189 13.95 4.83 15.12
C MET A 189 15.19 4.25 15.84
N LYS A 190 15.33 2.91 15.82
CA LYS A 190 16.54 2.23 16.34
C LYS A 190 17.63 2.07 15.28
N SER A 191 17.35 2.38 14.02
CA SER A 191 18.35 2.22 12.94
C SER A 191 19.46 3.27 13.05
N ALA A 192 20.67 2.90 12.61
CA ALA A 192 21.82 3.81 12.64
C ALA A 192 21.66 5.02 11.68
N THR A 193 20.77 4.93 10.70
CA THR A 193 20.50 6.00 9.72
C THR A 193 19.41 6.96 10.17
N PHE A 194 18.71 6.68 11.28
CA PHE A 194 17.66 7.54 11.77
C PHE A 194 18.23 8.75 12.53
N LYS A 195 17.69 9.94 12.23
CA LYS A 195 18.00 11.18 12.95
C LYS A 195 16.69 11.78 13.49
N GLU A 196 16.78 12.52 14.61
CA GLU A 196 15.60 13.12 15.26
C GLU A 196 14.83 14.08 14.33
N GLU A 197 15.53 14.77 13.43
CA GLU A 197 14.94 15.66 12.42
C GLU A 197 13.99 14.91 11.45
N PHE A 198 14.13 13.59 11.28
CA PHE A 198 13.26 12.78 10.43
C PHE A 198 11.92 12.42 11.09
N LEU A 199 11.72 12.74 12.37
CA LEU A 199 10.42 12.56 13.03
C LEU A 199 9.29 13.29 12.30
N GLU A 200 9.57 14.45 11.70
CA GLU A 200 8.56 15.21 10.94
C GLU A 200 8.15 14.55 9.61
N LYS A 201 8.92 13.56 9.15
CA LYS A 201 8.58 12.76 7.98
C LYS A 201 7.71 11.54 8.33
N LEU A 202 7.63 11.16 9.61
CA LEU A 202 6.91 9.97 10.04
C LEU A 202 5.43 10.25 10.29
N ILE A 203 4.58 9.43 9.70
CA ILE A 203 3.15 9.34 10.00
C ILE A 203 2.91 7.91 10.48
N ILE A 204 2.90 7.72 11.80
CA ILE A 204 2.87 6.39 12.41
C ILE A 204 1.43 5.95 12.59
N THR A 205 1.06 4.82 11.98
CA THR A 205 -0.27 4.21 12.16
C THR A 205 -0.30 3.36 13.43
N LEU A 206 -1.35 3.55 14.25
CA LEU A 206 -1.51 2.95 15.58
C LEU A 206 -2.71 1.99 15.65
N GLY A 207 -3.11 1.41 14.52
CA GLY A 207 -4.27 0.54 14.41
C GLY A 207 -5.53 1.22 14.95
N LYS A 208 -6.23 0.58 15.88
CA LYS A 208 -7.48 1.12 16.48
C LYS A 208 -7.32 2.42 17.26
N LYS A 209 -6.11 2.86 17.54
CA LYS A 209 -5.83 4.16 18.17
C LYS A 209 -5.76 5.31 17.17
N GLY A 210 -5.62 5.01 15.86
CA GLY A 210 -5.55 6.01 14.80
C GLY A 210 -4.13 6.20 14.26
N ALA A 211 -3.67 7.44 14.18
CA ALA A 211 -2.33 7.77 13.68
C ALA A 211 -1.70 8.92 14.47
N VAL A 212 -0.39 9.06 14.36
CA VAL A 212 0.37 10.16 14.96
C VAL A 212 1.42 10.66 13.98
N TYR A 213 1.62 11.97 13.94
CA TYR A 213 2.69 12.60 13.19
C TYR A 213 3.28 13.78 13.96
N HIS A 214 4.41 14.31 13.49
CA HIS A 214 5.04 15.51 14.08
C HIS A 214 4.97 16.67 13.10
N GLU A 215 4.67 17.85 13.60
CA GLU A 215 4.66 19.09 12.83
C GLU A 215 5.17 20.25 13.68
N LYS A 216 6.20 20.95 13.23
CA LYS A 216 6.85 22.07 13.94
C LYS A 216 7.26 21.69 15.39
N GLY A 217 7.86 20.50 15.51
CA GLY A 217 8.31 19.96 16.80
C GLY A 217 7.18 19.49 17.74
N ARG A 218 5.92 19.48 17.30
CA ARG A 218 4.78 19.03 18.10
C ARG A 218 4.27 17.68 17.63
N LYS A 219 4.04 16.78 18.56
CA LYS A 219 3.33 15.53 18.32
C LYS A 219 1.84 15.80 18.17
N ILE A 220 1.24 15.34 17.06
CA ILE A 220 -0.19 15.50 16.78
C ILE A 220 -0.79 14.09 16.64
N GLU A 221 -1.83 13.83 17.42
CA GLU A 221 -2.55 12.55 17.41
C GLU A 221 -3.89 12.70 16.71
N ILE A 222 -4.18 11.76 15.81
CA ILE A 222 -5.44 11.64 15.08
C ILE A 222 -6.14 10.37 15.57
N PRO A 223 -7.15 10.48 16.43
CA PRO A 223 -7.82 9.31 16.98
C PRO A 223 -8.67 8.62 15.91
N ALA A 224 -8.72 7.27 15.96
CA ALA A 224 -9.61 6.49 15.11
C ALA A 224 -11.03 6.46 15.68
N PRO A 225 -12.06 6.53 14.83
CA PRO A 225 -13.42 6.25 15.23
C PRO A 225 -13.55 4.77 15.68
N GLN A 226 -14.40 4.53 16.67
CA GLN A 226 -14.68 3.18 17.14
C GLN A 226 -15.58 2.46 16.14
N VAL A 227 -15.15 1.27 15.70
CA VAL A 227 -15.89 0.43 14.76
C VAL A 227 -15.77 -1.05 15.15
N ASP A 228 -16.74 -1.85 14.77
CA ASP A 228 -16.66 -3.31 14.89
C ASP A 228 -15.86 -3.85 13.70
N ALA A 229 -14.64 -4.28 13.95
CA ALA A 229 -13.77 -4.79 12.92
C ALA A 229 -14.13 -6.23 12.53
N ALA A 230 -14.42 -6.45 11.25
CA ALA A 230 -14.61 -7.78 10.65
C ALA A 230 -13.29 -8.37 10.13
N ASP A 231 -12.45 -7.53 9.51
CA ASP A 231 -11.16 -7.94 8.94
C ASP A 231 -10.22 -6.72 8.84
N THR A 232 -9.03 -6.81 9.42
CA THR A 232 -8.06 -5.71 9.43
C THR A 232 -7.12 -5.70 8.21
N THR A 233 -7.27 -6.67 7.31
CA THR A 233 -6.45 -6.76 6.09
C THR A 233 -6.67 -5.53 5.20
N GLY A 234 -5.57 -4.94 4.74
CA GLY A 234 -5.63 -3.78 3.84
C GLY A 234 -5.95 -2.43 4.52
N ALA A 235 -6.09 -2.38 5.86
CA ALA A 235 -6.33 -1.12 6.57
C ALA A 235 -5.19 -0.11 6.35
N GLY A 236 -3.94 -0.57 6.44
CA GLY A 236 -2.76 0.26 6.15
C GLY A 236 -2.71 0.72 4.69
N ASP A 237 -3.10 -0.15 3.75
CA ASP A 237 -3.17 0.21 2.33
C ASP A 237 -4.27 1.25 2.09
N THR A 238 -5.44 1.09 2.73
CA THR A 238 -6.52 2.07 2.68
C THR A 238 -6.07 3.42 3.25
N PHE A 239 -5.37 3.41 4.38
CA PHE A 239 -4.78 4.62 4.96
C PHE A 239 -3.86 5.34 3.97
N ASN A 240 -2.91 4.61 3.37
CA ASN A 240 -1.93 5.18 2.45
C ASN A 240 -2.57 5.72 1.16
N GLY A 241 -3.49 4.97 0.55
CA GLY A 241 -4.23 5.41 -0.62
C GLY A 241 -5.07 6.67 -0.35
N ALA A 242 -5.76 6.71 0.80
CA ALA A 242 -6.52 7.88 1.23
C ALA A 242 -5.62 9.08 1.51
N LEU A 243 -4.51 8.88 2.24
CA LEU A 243 -3.53 9.94 2.51
C LEU A 243 -3.02 10.57 1.22
N ALA A 244 -2.61 9.74 0.25
CA ALA A 244 -2.15 10.20 -1.05
C ALA A 244 -3.22 11.00 -1.78
N HIS A 245 -4.47 10.50 -1.77
CA HIS A 245 -5.59 11.18 -2.42
C HIS A 245 -5.84 12.57 -1.83
N PHE A 246 -6.03 12.67 -0.51
CA PHE A 246 -6.37 13.94 0.12
C PHE A 246 -5.21 14.95 0.10
N LEU A 247 -3.96 14.49 0.19
CA LEU A 247 -2.80 15.36 -0.06
C LEU A 247 -2.74 15.85 -1.50
N SER A 248 -3.12 15.04 -2.50
CA SER A 248 -3.17 15.46 -3.91
C SER A 248 -4.27 16.48 -4.19
N GLU A 249 -5.36 16.50 -3.40
CA GLU A 249 -6.38 17.54 -3.42
C GLU A 249 -5.93 18.85 -2.74
N GLY A 250 -4.74 18.89 -2.13
CA GLY A 250 -4.19 20.09 -1.49
C GLY A 250 -4.62 20.28 -0.02
N LEU A 251 -5.20 19.26 0.62
CA LEU A 251 -5.52 19.33 2.04
C LEU A 251 -4.23 19.43 2.88
N SER A 252 -4.33 20.02 4.06
CA SER A 252 -3.26 19.99 5.05
C SER A 252 -2.96 18.56 5.50
N LEU A 253 -1.74 18.32 6.02
CA LEU A 253 -1.35 17.00 6.51
C LEU A 253 -2.32 16.47 7.57
N GLY A 254 -2.74 17.33 8.51
CA GLY A 254 -3.69 16.95 9.56
C GLY A 254 -5.06 16.55 9.03
N GLU A 255 -5.60 17.28 8.04
CA GLU A 255 -6.87 16.93 7.39
C GLU A 255 -6.75 15.64 6.61
N ALA A 256 -5.70 15.48 5.80
CA ALA A 256 -5.44 14.27 5.02
C ALA A 256 -5.29 13.04 5.95
N CYS A 257 -4.55 13.15 7.05
CA CYS A 257 -4.44 12.08 8.05
C CYS A 257 -5.80 11.75 8.69
N ARG A 258 -6.63 12.75 8.99
CA ARG A 258 -7.97 12.53 9.55
C ARG A 258 -8.85 11.74 8.58
N TYR A 259 -8.90 12.12 7.33
CA TYR A 259 -9.62 11.36 6.30
C TYR A 259 -9.06 9.95 6.13
N ALA A 260 -7.73 9.79 6.10
CA ALA A 260 -7.07 8.51 5.96
C ALA A 260 -7.37 7.55 7.13
N VAL A 261 -7.37 8.05 8.37
CA VAL A 261 -7.76 7.27 9.56
C VAL A 261 -9.21 6.82 9.48
N HIS A 262 -10.14 7.70 9.06
CA HIS A 262 -11.56 7.33 8.91
C HIS A 262 -11.78 6.32 7.78
N ALA A 263 -11.08 6.48 6.64
CA ALA A 263 -11.14 5.53 5.54
C ALA A 263 -10.63 4.14 5.96
N ALA A 264 -9.49 4.08 6.65
CA ALA A 264 -8.93 2.85 7.20
C ALA A 264 -9.87 2.22 8.24
N SER A 265 -10.49 3.01 9.12
CA SER A 265 -11.47 2.51 10.10
C SER A 265 -12.72 1.94 9.44
N LEU A 266 -13.19 2.58 8.37
CA LEU A 266 -14.34 2.06 7.61
C LEU A 266 -13.99 0.79 6.84
N SER A 267 -12.78 0.68 6.31
CA SER A 267 -12.36 -0.50 5.53
C SER A 267 -12.38 -1.79 6.34
N VAL A 268 -12.06 -1.74 7.63
CA VAL A 268 -12.01 -2.96 8.48
C VAL A 268 -13.39 -3.50 8.86
N THR A 269 -14.47 -2.80 8.55
CA THR A 269 -15.84 -3.26 8.83
C THR A 269 -16.36 -4.33 7.87
N LYS A 270 -15.59 -4.63 6.80
CA LYS A 270 -15.92 -5.63 5.77
C LYS A 270 -14.74 -6.56 5.53
N PRO A 271 -14.99 -7.80 5.08
CA PRO A 271 -13.90 -8.75 4.81
C PRO A 271 -13.11 -8.42 3.54
N GLY A 272 -11.82 -8.78 3.55
CA GLY A 272 -10.89 -8.73 2.41
C GLY A 272 -10.22 -7.38 2.24
N ALA A 273 -8.97 -7.39 1.75
CA ALA A 273 -8.13 -6.20 1.65
C ALA A 273 -8.79 -5.06 0.85
N GLN A 274 -9.34 -5.36 -0.32
CA GLN A 274 -10.00 -4.37 -1.18
C GLN A 274 -11.53 -4.34 -1.00
N GLY A 275 -12.13 -5.39 -0.40
CA GLY A 275 -13.57 -5.49 -0.20
C GLY A 275 -14.15 -4.42 0.72
N GLY A 276 -13.37 -4.00 1.70
CA GLY A 276 -13.73 -2.97 2.68
C GLY A 276 -13.40 -1.54 2.26
N MET A 277 -12.56 -1.32 1.24
CA MET A 277 -12.13 0.02 0.83
C MET A 277 -13.32 0.90 0.42
N PRO A 278 -13.54 2.06 1.09
CA PRO A 278 -14.70 2.87 0.87
C PRO A 278 -14.62 3.71 -0.41
N THR A 279 -15.77 4.03 -0.96
CA THR A 279 -15.92 5.15 -1.91
C THR A 279 -15.93 6.48 -1.17
N ARG A 280 -15.74 7.59 -1.89
CA ARG A 280 -15.80 8.96 -1.34
C ARG A 280 -17.13 9.20 -0.61
N ALA A 281 -18.24 8.83 -1.22
CA ALA A 281 -19.57 9.01 -0.63
C ALA A 281 -19.78 8.22 0.67
N GLN A 282 -19.27 6.98 0.72
CA GLN A 282 -19.31 6.15 1.93
C GLN A 282 -18.48 6.77 3.06
N LEU A 283 -17.29 7.26 2.74
CA LEU A 283 -16.42 7.91 3.72
C LEU A 283 -17.06 9.20 4.27
N GLU A 284 -17.58 10.04 3.42
CA GLU A 284 -18.26 11.30 3.83
C GLU A 284 -19.49 11.01 4.68
N SER A 285 -20.31 10.01 4.30
CA SER A 285 -21.44 9.57 5.11
C SER A 285 -21.00 9.09 6.49
N PHE A 286 -19.96 8.25 6.56
CA PHE A 286 -19.41 7.75 7.81
C PHE A 286 -18.88 8.87 8.72
N MET A 287 -18.15 9.85 8.16
CA MET A 287 -17.63 10.99 8.91
C MET A 287 -18.72 11.93 9.42
N ASN A 288 -19.85 11.99 8.74
CA ASN A 288 -21.03 12.81 9.12
C ASN A 288 -22.00 12.07 10.06
N GLY A 289 -21.67 10.84 10.50
CA GLY A 289 -22.52 10.06 11.40
C GLY A 289 -23.83 9.57 10.78
N ARG A 290 -23.84 9.29 9.47
CA ARG A 290 -25.02 8.87 8.71
C ARG A 290 -24.87 7.46 8.18
#